data_9eaef9d145c7243d10050f2203a8d09d
#
_entry.id   9eaef9d145c7243d10050f2203a8d09d
#
_cell.length_a   1.000
_cell.length_b   1.000
_cell.length_c   1.000
_cell.angle_alpha   90.00
_cell.angle_beta   90.00
_cell.angle_gamma   90.00
#
_symmetry.space_group_name_H-M   'P 1'
#
loop_
_entity.id
_entity.type
_entity.pdbx_description
1 polymer ?
#
loop_
_entity_poly.entity_id
_entity_poly.type
_entity_poly.pdbx_seq_one_letter_code
_entity_poly.pdbx_strand_id
1 'polypeptide(L)'
;LYLGAAAPLADALAPSLKASGGVLAAGRALVGPGRPALAIATSGAADARAAADGRQQTRERQRRNAVASSPDAIELGYYDVDRDYQPGLQRARLRAGVRVDGDGLPLALSATAAKQLCNDRVLRLAAGRQQRSLRLPWRYLGILPGDVLRLDDLEWQVRETRFERFVLTLELVRVGAVAALMQPSDPGRALVHGDQSAGPTSLLALDLPPLPGELPDGPRLWIAGAGASAGWRRAGVMLSLDDGASYEPVGLLPAPVAMGRAVSILPAAIPAGWDRLGRVEVKLLADSMWLESRGEAAVLAGANLALLGEEIIQFSTAEALGNRRFRLSGLLRGRRGTDLEVSSHAVDERFVLLDQGAMLSVALPLERQGQSVLLRATGVGDAAALPVAVTLGGAGIRPLLPVHLSWRRQAGQLHMSWIAQSRAGFGWPDLADVPIGESRLAFRAVLRDVAGTVAAADLNEPLWTMADQAGPLWLDVAQLGATLGPVATLAIPSTGA
;
A
#
# COMPACT_ATOMS: atom_id res chain seq x y z
N LEU A 1 -2.57 -30.02 15.54
CA LEU A 1 -2.62 -28.59 15.19
C LEU A 1 -1.55 -27.87 16.02
N TYR A 2 -0.48 -27.41 15.38
CA TYR A 2 0.54 -26.62 16.07
C TYR A 2 0.22 -25.14 15.87
N LEU A 3 -0.08 -24.43 16.95
CA LEU A 3 -0.34 -23.01 16.95
C LEU A 3 0.94 -22.30 17.43
N GLY A 4 1.71 -21.79 16.49
CA GLY A 4 2.99 -21.10 16.77
C GLY A 4 2.87 -19.62 17.15
N ALA A 5 1.65 -19.08 17.30
CA ALA A 5 1.44 -17.67 17.65
C ALA A 5 0.37 -17.54 18.74
N ALA A 6 0.55 -16.61 19.65
CA ALA A 6 -0.47 -16.21 20.61
C ALA A 6 -1.59 -15.46 19.84
N ALA A 7 -2.71 -16.14 19.61
CA ALA A 7 -3.89 -15.58 18.98
C ALA A 7 -5.14 -16.06 19.72
N PRO A 8 -6.27 -15.33 19.67
CA PRO A 8 -7.55 -15.84 20.17
C PRO A 8 -7.88 -17.20 19.54
N LEU A 9 -8.44 -18.12 20.30
CA LEU A 9 -8.74 -19.49 19.84
C LEU A 9 -9.58 -19.50 18.56
N ALA A 10 -10.50 -18.55 18.41
CA ALA A 10 -11.32 -18.40 17.21
C ALA A 10 -10.49 -18.11 15.95
N ASP A 11 -9.52 -17.22 16.06
CA ASP A 11 -8.64 -16.85 14.96
C ASP A 11 -7.67 -17.98 14.62
N ALA A 12 -7.18 -18.68 15.63
CA ALA A 12 -6.32 -19.84 15.48
C ALA A 12 -7.01 -21.02 14.78
N LEU A 13 -8.31 -21.22 15.03
CA LEU A 13 -9.11 -22.26 14.38
C LEU A 13 -9.69 -21.84 13.03
N ALA A 14 -9.77 -20.54 12.74
CA ALA A 14 -10.40 -20.01 11.53
C ALA A 14 -9.90 -20.65 10.22
N PRO A 15 -8.58 -20.86 9.98
CA PRO A 15 -8.10 -21.53 8.77
C PRO A 15 -8.61 -22.97 8.64
N SER A 16 -8.61 -23.73 9.73
CA SER A 16 -9.08 -25.13 9.73
C SER A 16 -10.59 -25.22 9.51
N LEU A 17 -11.36 -24.35 10.15
CA LEU A 17 -12.82 -24.25 9.95
C LEU A 17 -13.16 -23.82 8.53
N LYS A 18 -12.40 -22.86 7.98
CA LYS A 18 -12.57 -22.41 6.60
C LYS A 18 -12.28 -23.53 5.59
N ALA A 19 -11.24 -24.32 5.84
CA ALA A 19 -10.88 -25.47 5.01
C ALA A 19 -11.95 -26.58 5.07
N SER A 20 -12.40 -26.97 6.26
CA SER A 20 -13.38 -28.03 6.45
C SER A 20 -14.83 -27.63 6.19
N GLY A 21 -15.11 -26.31 6.06
CA GLY A 21 -16.48 -25.78 6.03
C GLY A 21 -17.16 -25.89 7.40
N GLY A 22 -16.37 -26.01 8.47
CA GLY A 22 -16.86 -26.06 9.84
C GLY A 22 -17.40 -24.72 10.33
N VAL A 23 -18.18 -24.77 11.40
CA VAL A 23 -18.77 -23.61 12.06
C VAL A 23 -18.46 -23.68 13.55
N LEU A 24 -18.11 -22.55 14.16
CA LEU A 24 -18.07 -22.38 15.62
C LEU A 24 -19.47 -21.98 16.09
N ALA A 25 -20.11 -22.84 16.87
CA ALA A 25 -21.33 -22.50 17.59
C ALA A 25 -21.02 -22.40 19.08
N ALA A 26 -21.82 -21.64 19.84
CA ALA A 26 -21.65 -21.49 21.28
C ALA A 26 -21.58 -22.87 21.97
N GLY A 27 -20.44 -23.17 22.60
CA GLY A 27 -20.18 -24.44 23.28
C GLY A 27 -19.82 -25.62 22.37
N ARG A 28 -19.66 -25.45 21.05
CA ARG A 28 -19.30 -26.51 20.11
C ARG A 28 -18.42 -26.01 18.97
N ALA A 29 -17.37 -26.74 18.64
CA ALA A 29 -16.70 -26.68 17.36
C ALA A 29 -17.25 -27.80 16.46
N LEU A 30 -17.95 -27.46 15.40
CA LEU A 30 -18.44 -28.42 14.41
C LEU A 30 -17.49 -28.42 13.23
N VAL A 31 -16.75 -29.52 13.05
CA VAL A 31 -15.82 -29.72 11.95
C VAL A 31 -16.44 -30.70 10.98
N GLY A 32 -16.67 -30.28 9.74
CA GLY A 32 -17.24 -31.13 8.70
C GLY A 32 -18.75 -30.95 8.49
N PRO A 33 -19.34 -31.69 7.55
CA PRO A 33 -20.78 -31.74 7.39
C PRO A 33 -21.38 -32.21 8.73
N GLY A 34 -22.18 -31.35 9.34
CA GLY A 34 -22.72 -31.54 10.70
C GLY A 34 -23.51 -32.81 10.88
N ARG A 35 -24.35 -32.85 11.90
CA ARG A 35 -25.26 -33.94 12.22
C ARG A 35 -26.06 -34.39 11.00
N PRO A 36 -26.50 -35.65 10.95
CA PRO A 36 -27.41 -36.10 9.90
C PRO A 36 -28.59 -35.15 9.76
N ALA A 37 -28.97 -34.88 8.52
CA ALA A 37 -29.96 -33.87 8.17
C ALA A 37 -31.29 -34.15 8.92
N LEU A 38 -31.73 -33.20 9.74
CA LEU A 38 -33.05 -33.23 10.32
C LEU A 38 -34.08 -32.92 9.21
N ALA A 39 -34.91 -33.88 8.87
CA ALA A 39 -36.00 -33.68 7.94
C ALA A 39 -37.10 -32.83 8.59
N ILE A 40 -37.36 -31.66 8.07
CA ILE A 40 -38.48 -30.80 8.45
C ILE A 40 -39.44 -30.73 7.29
N ALA A 41 -40.67 -31.23 7.49
CA ALA A 41 -41.72 -31.05 6.51
C ALA A 41 -42.07 -29.58 6.42
N THR A 42 -41.99 -29.02 5.23
CA THR A 42 -42.29 -27.61 4.95
C THR A 42 -43.69 -27.20 5.34
N SER A 43 -44.67 -28.13 5.26
CA SER A 43 -46.04 -27.91 5.74
C SER A 43 -46.14 -27.69 7.24
N GLY A 44 -45.34 -28.38 8.08
CA GLY A 44 -45.30 -28.21 9.54
C GLY A 44 -44.48 -27.01 10.01
N ALA A 45 -43.53 -26.55 9.19
CA ALA A 45 -42.74 -25.35 9.46
C ALA A 45 -43.54 -24.07 9.26
N ALA A 46 -44.62 -24.18 8.52
CA ALA A 46 -45.39 -23.04 8.06
C ALA A 46 -46.30 -22.37 9.09
N ASP A 47 -46.50 -22.95 10.28
CA ASP A 47 -47.46 -22.44 11.27
C ASP A 47 -46.93 -21.34 12.22
N ALA A 48 -45.71 -20.86 12.03
CA ALA A 48 -45.22 -19.70 12.77
C ALA A 48 -45.87 -18.38 12.29
N ARG A 49 -47.18 -18.33 12.22
CA ARG A 49 -47.92 -17.17 11.72
C ARG A 49 -48.06 -16.03 12.70
N ALA A 50 -47.88 -16.28 13.95
CA ALA A 50 -48.17 -15.29 14.97
C ALA A 50 -46.93 -14.44 15.28
N ALA A 51 -46.81 -13.31 14.64
CA ALA A 51 -46.22 -12.17 15.29
C ALA A 51 -47.16 -11.70 16.44
N ALA A 52 -46.61 -11.32 17.56
CA ALA A 52 -47.38 -10.83 18.72
C ALA A 52 -48.25 -9.58 18.40
N ASP A 53 -48.09 -8.98 17.25
CA ASP A 53 -48.80 -7.80 16.72
C ASP A 53 -49.94 -8.16 15.75
N GLY A 54 -50.25 -9.45 15.57
CA GLY A 54 -51.33 -9.92 14.66
C GLY A 54 -51.05 -9.77 13.17
N ARG A 55 -49.88 -9.26 12.76
CA ARG A 55 -49.53 -9.13 11.36
C ARG A 55 -49.02 -10.45 10.78
N GLN A 56 -49.54 -10.83 9.63
CA GLN A 56 -49.02 -11.98 8.88
C GLN A 56 -47.61 -11.68 8.40
N GLN A 57 -46.62 -12.37 8.92
CA GLN A 57 -45.25 -12.27 8.45
C GLN A 57 -44.97 -13.40 7.45
N THR A 58 -44.14 -13.15 6.46
CA THR A 58 -43.72 -14.13 5.46
C THR A 58 -43.05 -15.31 6.15
N ARG A 59 -43.61 -16.50 5.97
CA ARG A 59 -43.12 -17.76 6.60
C ARG A 59 -41.73 -18.13 6.13
N GLU A 60 -41.49 -17.87 4.87
CA GLU A 60 -40.32 -18.26 4.17
C GLU A 60 -39.95 -17.19 3.15
N ARG A 61 -38.65 -16.96 3.03
CA ARG A 61 -38.09 -16.09 2.02
C ARG A 61 -36.92 -16.80 1.35
N GLN A 62 -36.99 -16.96 0.06
CA GLN A 62 -35.85 -17.46 -0.73
C GLN A 62 -35.17 -16.30 -1.43
N ARG A 63 -33.86 -16.33 -1.42
CA ARG A 63 -32.99 -15.38 -2.12
C ARG A 63 -31.96 -16.13 -2.94
N ARG A 64 -31.77 -15.73 -4.18
CA ARG A 64 -30.69 -16.22 -5.01
C ARG A 64 -29.80 -15.05 -5.40
N ASN A 65 -28.57 -15.08 -4.92
CA ASN A 65 -27.59 -14.04 -5.26
C ASN A 65 -27.22 -14.14 -6.74
N ALA A 66 -26.96 -13.00 -7.38
CA ALA A 66 -26.58 -12.95 -8.78
C ALA A 66 -25.29 -13.75 -9.06
N VAL A 67 -25.20 -14.33 -10.26
CA VAL A 67 -23.97 -15.05 -10.70
C VAL A 67 -22.76 -14.15 -10.63
N ALA A 68 -22.94 -12.87 -11.00
CA ALA A 68 -21.89 -11.87 -11.00
C ALA A 68 -21.30 -11.55 -9.61
N SER A 69 -21.99 -11.89 -8.51
CA SER A 69 -21.49 -11.69 -7.15
C SER A 69 -20.55 -12.81 -6.66
N SER A 70 -20.40 -13.89 -7.44
CA SER A 70 -19.53 -15.02 -7.07
C SER A 70 -18.27 -15.03 -7.93
N PRO A 71 -17.13 -15.49 -7.40
CA PRO A 71 -15.91 -15.64 -8.18
C PRO A 71 -16.07 -16.69 -9.27
N ASP A 72 -15.30 -16.55 -10.34
CA ASP A 72 -15.26 -17.49 -11.45
C ASP A 72 -14.33 -18.67 -11.18
N ALA A 73 -13.31 -18.42 -10.34
CA ALA A 73 -12.37 -19.41 -9.87
C ALA A 73 -11.92 -19.08 -8.44
N ILE A 74 -11.42 -20.10 -7.77
CA ILE A 74 -10.76 -19.99 -6.46
C ILE A 74 -9.34 -20.43 -6.61
N GLU A 75 -8.41 -19.70 -6.01
CA GLU A 75 -7.03 -20.07 -5.81
C GLU A 75 -6.76 -20.27 -4.32
N LEU A 76 -6.09 -21.37 -4.00
CA LEU A 76 -5.73 -21.75 -2.65
C LEU A 76 -4.24 -21.90 -2.53
N GLY A 77 -3.60 -20.99 -1.76
CA GLY A 77 -2.21 -21.11 -1.34
C GLY A 77 -2.11 -22.03 -0.12
N TYR A 78 -1.12 -22.90 -0.08
CA TYR A 78 -0.86 -23.88 0.98
C TYR A 78 0.64 -24.20 1.07
N TYR A 79 1.05 -24.94 2.10
CA TYR A 79 2.40 -25.51 2.19
C TYR A 79 2.38 -26.98 1.76
N ASP A 80 3.15 -27.33 0.75
CA ASP A 80 3.11 -28.66 0.15
C ASP A 80 4.04 -29.63 0.90
N VAL A 81 3.46 -30.69 1.47
CA VAL A 81 4.20 -31.70 2.24
C VAL A 81 5.14 -32.53 1.38
N ASP A 82 4.83 -32.71 0.10
CA ASP A 82 5.63 -33.49 -0.86
C ASP A 82 6.77 -32.67 -1.49
N ARG A 83 6.79 -31.35 -1.21
CA ARG A 83 7.78 -30.39 -1.69
C ARG A 83 8.54 -29.70 -0.57
N ASP A 84 8.81 -30.39 0.51
CA ASP A 84 9.50 -29.84 1.68
C ASP A 84 8.87 -28.56 2.21
N TYR A 85 7.53 -28.56 2.34
CA TYR A 85 6.72 -27.45 2.80
C TYR A 85 6.87 -26.15 1.98
N GLN A 86 7.33 -26.24 0.73
CA GLN A 86 7.35 -25.08 -0.15
C GLN A 86 5.93 -24.61 -0.46
N PRO A 87 5.73 -23.30 -0.69
CA PRO A 87 4.44 -22.77 -1.09
C PRO A 87 3.91 -23.44 -2.35
N GLY A 88 2.70 -23.94 -2.29
CA GLY A 88 1.94 -24.51 -3.39
C GLY A 88 0.70 -23.67 -3.68
N LEU A 89 0.22 -23.72 -4.92
CA LEU A 89 -1.01 -23.05 -5.34
C LEU A 89 -1.88 -24.06 -6.08
N GLN A 90 -3.14 -24.20 -5.66
CA GLN A 90 -4.15 -24.96 -6.38
C GLN A 90 -5.30 -24.05 -6.81
N ARG A 91 -5.84 -24.33 -7.99
CA ARG A 91 -6.93 -23.56 -8.56
C ARG A 91 -8.10 -24.45 -8.95
N ALA A 92 -9.32 -24.03 -8.62
CA ALA A 92 -10.55 -24.63 -9.10
C ALA A 92 -11.41 -23.58 -9.82
N ARG A 93 -11.96 -23.96 -10.99
CA ARG A 93 -12.84 -23.08 -11.78
C ARG A 93 -14.29 -23.51 -11.64
N LEU A 94 -15.16 -22.53 -11.42
CA LEU A 94 -16.61 -22.72 -11.47
C LEU A 94 -17.14 -22.50 -12.89
N ARG A 95 -16.56 -21.51 -13.59
CA ARG A 95 -16.95 -21.11 -14.96
C ARG A 95 -15.80 -20.37 -15.65
N ALA A 96 -15.94 -20.16 -16.96
CA ALA A 96 -15.06 -19.27 -17.68
C ALA A 96 -15.27 -17.81 -17.19
N GLY A 97 -14.19 -17.11 -16.89
CA GLY A 97 -14.20 -15.72 -16.39
C GLY A 97 -12.87 -15.32 -15.77
N VAL A 98 -12.75 -14.05 -15.40
CA VAL A 98 -11.50 -13.44 -14.91
C VAL A 98 -11.46 -13.18 -13.42
N ARG A 99 -12.61 -13.27 -12.75
CA ARG A 99 -12.69 -13.01 -11.30
C ARG A 99 -12.19 -14.21 -10.51
N VAL A 100 -11.04 -14.07 -9.89
CA VAL A 100 -10.41 -15.09 -9.06
C VAL A 100 -10.45 -14.62 -7.60
N ASP A 101 -10.89 -15.50 -6.70
CA ASP A 101 -10.80 -15.30 -5.25
C ASP A 101 -9.60 -16.11 -4.75
N GLY A 102 -8.55 -15.39 -4.31
CA GLY A 102 -7.33 -15.97 -3.77
C GLY A 102 -7.38 -16.04 -2.25
N ASP A 103 -6.99 -17.18 -1.69
CA ASP A 103 -6.94 -17.39 -0.25
C ASP A 103 -5.68 -18.16 0.14
N GLY A 104 -4.92 -17.66 1.12
CA GLY A 104 -3.78 -18.33 1.71
C GLY A 104 -4.21 -19.10 2.96
N LEU A 105 -4.13 -20.44 2.95
CA LEU A 105 -4.30 -21.25 4.14
C LEU A 105 -2.94 -21.61 4.74
N PRO A 106 -2.65 -21.25 5.98
CA PRO A 106 -1.42 -21.67 6.66
C PRO A 106 -1.49 -23.14 7.10
N LEU A 107 -1.75 -24.03 6.14
CA LEU A 107 -1.88 -25.46 6.34
C LEU A 107 -0.89 -26.21 5.47
N ALA A 108 -0.31 -27.28 6.03
CA ALA A 108 0.51 -28.22 5.29
C ALA A 108 -0.39 -29.32 4.70
N LEU A 109 -0.44 -29.42 3.39
CA LEU A 109 -1.32 -30.33 2.64
C LEU A 109 -0.55 -30.97 1.47
N SER A 110 -1.02 -32.12 0.99
CA SER A 110 -0.60 -32.61 -0.32
C SER A 110 -1.31 -31.82 -1.42
N ALA A 111 -0.73 -31.77 -2.61
CA ALA A 111 -1.32 -31.11 -3.79
C ALA A 111 -2.74 -31.62 -4.08
N THR A 112 -2.95 -32.93 -3.92
CA THR A 112 -4.26 -33.57 -4.10
C THR A 112 -5.27 -33.09 -3.06
N ALA A 113 -4.88 -33.04 -1.79
CA ALA A 113 -5.75 -32.55 -0.72
C ALA A 113 -6.11 -31.08 -0.90
N ALA A 114 -5.14 -30.24 -1.26
CA ALA A 114 -5.35 -28.82 -1.56
C ALA A 114 -6.30 -28.63 -2.76
N LYS A 115 -6.13 -29.43 -3.81
CA LYS A 115 -7.02 -29.42 -4.98
C LYS A 115 -8.44 -29.82 -4.62
N GLN A 116 -8.60 -30.87 -3.80
CA GLN A 116 -9.90 -31.32 -3.31
C GLN A 116 -10.59 -30.19 -2.53
N LEU A 117 -9.89 -29.56 -1.59
CA LEU A 117 -10.42 -28.42 -0.84
C LEU A 117 -10.87 -27.27 -1.73
N CYS A 118 -10.08 -26.98 -2.77
CA CYS A 118 -10.37 -25.95 -3.75
C CYS A 118 -11.68 -26.25 -4.51
N ASN A 119 -11.87 -27.49 -4.94
CA ASN A 119 -13.07 -27.95 -5.63
C ASN A 119 -14.30 -27.95 -4.71
N ASP A 120 -14.16 -28.45 -3.49
CA ASP A 120 -15.25 -28.45 -2.50
C ASP A 120 -15.68 -27.01 -2.18
N ARG A 121 -14.73 -26.10 -2.06
CA ARG A 121 -15.01 -24.68 -1.82
C ARG A 121 -15.75 -24.02 -2.99
N VAL A 122 -15.36 -24.29 -4.21
CA VAL A 122 -16.04 -23.80 -5.42
C VAL A 122 -17.51 -24.28 -5.43
N LEU A 123 -17.75 -25.56 -5.15
CA LEU A 123 -19.10 -26.12 -5.14
C LEU A 123 -19.94 -25.53 -3.98
N ARG A 124 -19.35 -25.36 -2.81
CA ARG A 124 -20.02 -24.70 -1.67
C ARG A 124 -20.40 -23.27 -1.98
N LEU A 125 -19.52 -22.51 -2.63
CA LEU A 125 -19.82 -21.12 -3.03
C LEU A 125 -20.92 -21.08 -4.08
N ALA A 126 -20.90 -22.00 -5.04
CA ALA A 126 -21.95 -22.08 -6.07
C ALA A 126 -23.33 -22.39 -5.45
N ALA A 127 -23.39 -23.34 -4.53
CA ALA A 127 -24.60 -23.69 -3.80
C ALA A 127 -25.05 -22.58 -2.85
N GLY A 128 -24.11 -21.97 -2.14
CA GLY A 128 -24.34 -20.90 -1.15
C GLY A 128 -24.95 -19.62 -1.71
N ARG A 129 -25.06 -19.50 -3.04
CA ARG A 129 -25.85 -18.43 -3.69
C ARG A 129 -27.34 -18.56 -3.40
N GLN A 130 -27.81 -19.77 -3.06
CA GLN A 130 -29.18 -19.98 -2.65
C GLN A 130 -29.23 -19.85 -1.12
N GLN A 131 -30.01 -18.90 -0.68
CA GLN A 131 -30.25 -18.61 0.73
C GLN A 131 -31.74 -18.71 1.00
N ARG A 132 -32.10 -19.18 2.19
CA ARG A 132 -33.48 -19.33 2.62
C ARG A 132 -33.61 -18.84 4.05
N SER A 133 -34.55 -17.99 4.32
CA SER A 133 -34.93 -17.63 5.68
C SER A 133 -36.23 -18.36 6.02
N LEU A 134 -36.23 -19.07 7.12
CA LEU A 134 -37.35 -19.89 7.55
C LEU A 134 -37.75 -19.55 8.99
N ARG A 135 -39.05 -19.41 9.23
CA ARG A 135 -39.60 -19.19 10.56
C ARG A 135 -40.27 -20.44 11.10
N LEU A 136 -39.87 -20.81 12.30
CA LEU A 136 -40.33 -22.02 12.99
C LEU A 136 -40.90 -21.69 14.35
N PRO A 137 -41.85 -22.50 14.86
CA PRO A 137 -42.31 -22.39 16.24
C PRO A 137 -41.22 -22.79 17.24
N TRP A 138 -41.36 -22.35 18.48
CA TRP A 138 -40.38 -22.52 19.57
C TRP A 138 -39.99 -24.00 19.85
N ARG A 139 -40.80 -24.97 19.46
CA ARG A 139 -40.48 -26.42 19.61
C ARG A 139 -39.21 -26.83 18.86
N TYR A 140 -38.72 -25.99 17.91
CA TYR A 140 -37.51 -26.23 17.15
C TYR A 140 -36.27 -25.51 17.72
N LEU A 141 -36.35 -24.99 18.94
CA LEU A 141 -35.23 -24.29 19.60
C LEU A 141 -33.92 -25.08 19.70
N GLY A 142 -34.01 -26.45 19.58
CA GLY A 142 -32.81 -27.28 19.55
C GLY A 142 -31.97 -27.23 18.30
N ILE A 143 -32.44 -26.49 17.26
CA ILE A 143 -31.68 -26.29 16.03
C ILE A 143 -30.64 -25.20 16.26
N LEU A 144 -29.37 -25.51 15.96
CA LEU A 144 -28.24 -24.64 16.21
C LEU A 144 -27.56 -24.27 14.88
N PRO A 145 -26.80 -23.15 14.83
CA PRO A 145 -25.93 -22.87 13.73
C PRO A 145 -24.98 -24.02 13.44
N GLY A 146 -24.84 -24.40 12.16
CA GLY A 146 -24.08 -25.55 11.70
C GLY A 146 -24.89 -26.81 11.46
N ASP A 147 -26.10 -26.95 12.05
CA ASP A 147 -26.98 -28.07 11.76
C ASP A 147 -27.43 -28.08 10.29
N VAL A 148 -27.69 -29.26 9.75
CA VAL A 148 -28.19 -29.44 8.38
C VAL A 148 -29.66 -29.84 8.42
N LEU A 149 -30.46 -29.12 7.67
CA LEU A 149 -31.89 -29.37 7.52
C LEU A 149 -32.20 -29.87 6.12
N ARG A 150 -33.07 -30.86 5.97
CA ARG A 150 -33.60 -31.28 4.68
C ARG A 150 -34.97 -30.65 4.47
N LEU A 151 -35.04 -29.80 3.44
CA LEU A 151 -36.25 -29.08 3.02
C LEU A 151 -36.45 -29.31 1.54
N ASP A 152 -37.59 -29.78 1.09
CA ASP A 152 -37.91 -30.04 -0.32
C ASP A 152 -36.83 -30.87 -1.03
N ASP A 153 -36.38 -31.95 -0.42
CA ASP A 153 -35.32 -32.85 -0.91
C ASP A 153 -33.94 -32.22 -1.06
N LEU A 154 -33.76 -30.99 -0.60
CA LEU A 154 -32.51 -30.27 -0.59
C LEU A 154 -31.98 -30.12 0.84
N GLU A 155 -30.64 -30.13 0.95
CA GLU A 155 -29.97 -29.93 2.23
C GLU A 155 -29.58 -28.46 2.40
N TRP A 156 -29.85 -27.93 3.58
CA TRP A 156 -29.61 -26.56 3.98
C TRP A 156 -28.88 -26.50 5.31
N GLN A 157 -27.76 -25.79 5.34
CA GLN A 157 -27.03 -25.57 6.57
C GLN A 157 -27.54 -24.31 7.27
N VAL A 158 -27.76 -24.38 8.56
CA VAL A 158 -28.13 -23.26 9.40
C VAL A 158 -26.93 -22.37 9.61
N ARG A 159 -27.01 -21.12 9.19
CA ARG A 159 -25.99 -20.10 9.37
C ARG A 159 -26.19 -19.34 10.66
N GLU A 160 -27.40 -18.93 10.90
CA GLU A 160 -27.79 -18.09 12.03
C GLU A 160 -29.15 -18.51 12.54
N THR A 161 -29.30 -18.45 13.86
CA THR A 161 -30.58 -18.68 14.54
C THR A 161 -30.92 -17.45 15.37
N ARG A 162 -32.15 -16.95 15.23
CA ARG A 162 -32.65 -15.83 16.03
C ARG A 162 -33.98 -16.23 16.67
N PHE A 163 -34.08 -16.10 17.97
CA PHE A 163 -35.31 -16.40 18.69
C PHE A 163 -35.89 -15.12 19.28
N GLU A 164 -37.03 -14.74 18.78
CA GLU A 164 -37.75 -13.54 19.24
C GLU A 164 -39.24 -13.81 19.27
N ARG A 165 -39.92 -13.42 20.35
CA ARG A 165 -41.39 -13.52 20.49
C ARG A 165 -41.92 -14.91 20.19
N PHE A 166 -41.29 -15.94 20.75
CA PHE A 166 -41.64 -17.38 20.54
C PHE A 166 -41.51 -17.87 19.09
N VAL A 167 -40.88 -17.12 18.21
CA VAL A 167 -40.57 -17.52 16.84
C VAL A 167 -39.05 -17.69 16.67
N LEU A 168 -38.67 -18.85 16.15
CA LEU A 168 -37.30 -19.14 15.75
C LEU A 168 -37.13 -18.80 14.26
N THR A 169 -36.30 -17.84 13.96
CA THR A 169 -35.90 -17.50 12.59
C THR A 169 -34.58 -18.17 12.28
N LEU A 170 -34.50 -18.91 11.18
CA LEU A 170 -33.31 -19.57 10.69
C LEU A 170 -32.87 -18.93 9.39
N GLU A 171 -31.60 -18.53 9.31
CA GLU A 171 -30.97 -18.18 8.06
C GLU A 171 -30.20 -19.39 7.53
N LEU A 172 -30.58 -19.85 6.35
CA LEU A 172 -30.15 -21.10 5.76
C LEU A 172 -29.37 -20.84 4.46
N VAL A 173 -28.35 -21.64 4.25
CA VAL A 173 -27.56 -21.65 3.02
C VAL A 173 -27.58 -23.07 2.45
N ARG A 174 -27.77 -23.19 1.14
CA ARG A 174 -27.81 -24.50 0.48
C ARG A 174 -26.46 -25.21 0.63
N VAL A 175 -26.50 -26.48 1.04
CA VAL A 175 -25.33 -27.34 1.07
C VAL A 175 -25.02 -27.77 -0.36
N GLY A 176 -23.77 -27.56 -0.81
CA GLY A 176 -23.31 -28.01 -2.12
C GLY A 176 -23.03 -29.52 -2.13
N ALA A 177 -23.05 -30.11 -3.31
CA ALA A 177 -22.54 -31.45 -3.49
C ALA A 177 -21.06 -31.49 -3.08
N VAL A 178 -20.63 -32.60 -2.49
CA VAL A 178 -19.22 -32.88 -2.24
C VAL A 178 -18.57 -33.20 -3.60
N ALA A 179 -17.42 -32.64 -3.89
CA ALA A 179 -16.70 -32.99 -5.10
C ALA A 179 -16.33 -34.49 -5.09
N ALA A 180 -16.49 -35.13 -6.22
CA ALA A 180 -16.03 -36.52 -6.37
C ALA A 180 -14.53 -36.61 -6.06
N LEU A 181 -14.09 -37.71 -5.49
CA LEU A 181 -12.67 -37.95 -5.24
C LEU A 181 -11.90 -37.77 -6.54
N MET A 182 -10.92 -36.91 -6.50
CA MET A 182 -10.12 -36.55 -7.67
C MET A 182 -8.95 -37.53 -7.85
N GLN A 183 -8.49 -37.63 -9.08
CA GLN A 183 -7.19 -38.23 -9.35
C GLN A 183 -6.08 -37.42 -8.68
N PRO A 184 -4.96 -38.08 -8.30
CA PRO A 184 -3.83 -37.39 -7.69
C PRO A 184 -3.39 -36.18 -8.53
N SER A 185 -3.20 -35.05 -7.87
CA SER A 185 -2.64 -33.85 -8.49
C SER A 185 -1.12 -33.90 -8.35
N ASP A 186 -0.43 -33.54 -9.42
CA ASP A 186 1.03 -33.43 -9.39
C ASP A 186 1.43 -32.23 -8.50
N PRO A 187 2.25 -32.43 -7.46
CA PRO A 187 2.76 -31.33 -6.63
C PRO A 187 3.79 -30.45 -7.37
N GLY A 188 4.27 -30.88 -8.53
CA GLY A 188 5.37 -30.28 -9.23
C GLY A 188 6.73 -30.63 -8.60
N ARG A 189 7.78 -30.00 -9.08
CA ARG A 189 9.14 -30.26 -8.61
C ARG A 189 9.47 -29.36 -7.42
N ALA A 190 10.07 -29.93 -6.38
CA ALA A 190 10.64 -29.12 -5.30
C ALA A 190 11.78 -28.25 -5.85
N LEU A 191 11.72 -26.95 -5.58
CA LEU A 191 12.81 -26.06 -5.91
C LEU A 191 13.88 -26.21 -4.82
N VAL A 192 14.98 -26.86 -5.16
CA VAL A 192 16.16 -26.87 -4.29
C VAL A 192 16.82 -25.51 -4.46
N HIS A 193 16.62 -24.64 -3.50
CA HIS A 193 17.41 -23.42 -3.41
C HIS A 193 18.72 -23.79 -2.72
N GLY A 194 19.85 -23.67 -3.44
CA GLY A 194 21.16 -23.76 -2.79
C GLY A 194 21.24 -22.74 -1.64
N ASP A 195 21.95 -23.09 -0.58
CA ASP A 195 22.19 -22.19 0.55
C ASP A 195 22.82 -20.90 0.02
N GLN A 196 22.08 -19.80 0.18
CA GLN A 196 22.55 -18.47 -0.21
C GLN A 196 22.96 -17.73 1.04
N SER A 197 24.21 -17.26 1.07
CA SER A 197 24.67 -16.39 2.13
C SER A 197 23.79 -15.14 2.23
N ALA A 198 23.37 -14.76 3.41
CA ALA A 198 22.56 -13.56 3.61
C ALA A 198 23.33 -12.28 3.24
N GLY A 199 24.67 -12.27 3.38
CA GLY A 199 25.49 -11.09 3.12
C GLY A 199 25.21 -9.92 4.10
N PRO A 200 26.10 -8.93 4.13
CA PRO A 200 25.91 -7.75 4.97
C PRO A 200 24.76 -6.88 4.44
N THR A 201 24.11 -6.18 5.39
CA THR A 201 23.06 -5.21 5.10
C THR A 201 23.66 -3.88 4.66
N SER A 202 23.29 -3.42 3.46
CA SER A 202 23.47 -2.04 3.02
C SER A 202 22.26 -1.23 3.45
N LEU A 203 22.48 -0.19 4.23
CA LEU A 203 21.45 0.67 4.80
C LEU A 203 21.54 2.07 4.21
N LEU A 204 20.41 2.64 3.82
CA LEU A 204 20.27 4.05 3.43
C LEU A 204 19.21 4.71 4.28
N ALA A 205 19.58 5.86 4.85
CA ALA A 205 18.68 6.75 5.56
C ALA A 205 18.35 7.95 4.67
N LEU A 206 17.07 8.24 4.49
CA LEU A 206 16.58 9.19 3.50
C LEU A 206 15.63 10.18 4.17
N ASP A 207 15.95 11.47 4.08
CA ASP A 207 15.04 12.56 4.43
C ASP A 207 14.33 12.99 3.14
N LEU A 208 13.11 12.54 2.95
CA LEU A 208 12.37 12.69 1.70
C LEU A 208 11.20 13.66 1.84
N PRO A 209 10.83 14.36 0.75
CA PRO A 209 9.52 14.99 0.64
C PRO A 209 8.38 13.97 0.86
N PRO A 210 7.15 14.42 1.17
CA PRO A 210 6.03 13.51 1.41
C PRO A 210 5.82 12.55 0.23
N LEU A 211 5.83 11.26 0.48
CA LEU A 211 5.52 10.24 -0.52
C LEU A 211 4.00 10.15 -0.76
N PRO A 212 3.54 9.49 -1.86
CA PRO A 212 2.11 9.37 -2.14
C PRO A 212 1.31 8.85 -0.94
N GLY A 213 0.22 9.56 -0.60
CA GLY A 213 -0.64 9.19 0.53
C GLY A 213 -0.19 9.69 1.90
N GLU A 214 0.90 10.44 1.98
CA GLU A 214 1.43 10.99 3.23
C GLU A 214 1.42 12.52 3.27
N LEU A 215 1.15 13.04 4.45
CA LEU A 215 1.30 14.46 4.78
C LEU A 215 1.81 14.57 6.22
N PRO A 216 3.12 14.47 6.45
CA PRO A 216 3.70 14.52 7.78
C PRO A 216 3.60 15.92 8.38
N ASP A 217 3.40 15.98 9.68
CA ASP A 217 3.39 17.19 10.52
C ASP A 217 4.73 17.43 11.25
N GLY A 218 5.65 16.44 11.18
CA GLY A 218 7.01 16.48 11.72
C GLY A 218 8.01 15.83 10.78
N PRO A 219 9.33 15.94 11.09
CA PRO A 219 10.38 15.25 10.34
C PRO A 219 10.10 13.76 10.24
N ARG A 220 10.27 13.20 9.05
CA ARG A 220 10.07 11.79 8.78
C ARG A 220 11.29 11.21 8.09
N LEU A 221 11.83 10.16 8.69
CA LEU A 221 12.96 9.44 8.15
C LEU A 221 12.48 8.19 7.42
N TRP A 222 12.88 8.04 6.17
CA TRP A 222 12.68 6.83 5.40
C TRP A 222 13.97 6.01 5.41
N ILE A 223 13.82 4.71 5.59
CA ILE A 223 14.92 3.77 5.71
C ILE A 223 14.76 2.69 4.66
N ALA A 224 15.73 2.59 3.78
CA ALA A 224 15.83 1.56 2.76
C ALA A 224 17.00 0.63 3.08
N GLY A 225 16.85 -0.64 2.82
CA GLY A 225 17.93 -1.60 3.02
C GLY A 225 17.85 -2.79 2.09
N ALA A 226 19.01 -3.35 1.82
CA ALA A 226 19.16 -4.57 1.04
C ALA A 226 20.52 -5.20 1.29
N GLY A 227 20.71 -6.46 0.91
CA GLY A 227 22.01 -7.11 0.84
C GLY A 227 22.53 -7.23 -0.57
N ALA A 228 23.84 -7.35 -0.71
CA ALA A 228 24.49 -7.62 -2.00
C ALA A 228 24.25 -9.04 -2.51
N SER A 229 23.73 -9.94 -1.67
CA SER A 229 23.43 -11.33 -2.00
C SER A 229 21.92 -11.59 -2.08
N ALA A 230 21.51 -12.55 -2.90
CA ALA A 230 20.12 -12.98 -3.04
C ALA A 230 19.56 -13.66 -1.76
N GLY A 231 20.41 -14.03 -0.81
CA GLY A 231 20.02 -14.62 0.47
C GLY A 231 19.54 -13.60 1.51
N TRP A 232 19.77 -12.32 1.32
CA TRP A 232 19.28 -11.29 2.22
C TRP A 232 17.74 -11.22 2.18
N ARG A 233 17.10 -11.15 3.34
CA ARG A 233 15.63 -11.16 3.45
C ARG A 233 15.09 -9.95 4.21
N ARG A 234 15.64 -9.66 5.38
CA ARG A 234 15.16 -8.62 6.30
C ARG A 234 16.23 -8.23 7.29
N ALA A 235 16.09 -7.05 7.87
CA ALA A 235 16.98 -6.59 8.96
C ALA A 235 16.19 -5.79 10.00
N GLY A 236 16.51 -5.97 11.27
CA GLY A 236 16.03 -5.11 12.34
C GLY A 236 16.75 -3.77 12.28
N VAL A 237 16.03 -2.66 12.50
CA VAL A 237 16.59 -1.31 12.50
C VAL A 237 16.53 -0.73 13.89
N MET A 238 17.62 -0.14 14.31
CA MET A 238 17.77 0.58 15.57
C MET A 238 18.19 2.01 15.28
N LEU A 239 17.67 2.94 16.07
CA LEU A 239 17.90 4.38 15.98
C LEU A 239 18.58 4.88 17.26
N SER A 240 19.56 5.74 17.12
CA SER A 240 20.15 6.50 18.20
C SER A 240 19.90 7.99 18.01
N LEU A 241 19.45 8.64 19.08
CA LEU A 241 19.19 10.07 19.16
C LEU A 241 20.20 10.80 20.06
N ASP A 242 21.25 10.10 20.49
CA ASP A 242 22.27 10.52 21.47
C ASP A 242 23.69 10.20 21.00
N ASP A 243 23.96 10.41 19.72
CA ASP A 243 25.27 10.23 19.07
C ASP A 243 25.87 8.81 19.25
N GLY A 244 24.99 7.81 19.36
CA GLY A 244 25.38 6.41 19.44
C GLY A 244 25.60 5.88 20.86
N ALA A 245 25.28 6.65 21.87
CA ALA A 245 25.37 6.20 23.27
C ALA A 245 24.32 5.12 23.58
N SER A 246 23.10 5.24 23.02
CA SER A 246 22.09 4.22 23.10
C SER A 246 21.39 4.01 21.74
N TYR A 247 20.80 2.82 21.55
CA TYR A 247 20.05 2.46 20.34
C TYR A 247 18.72 1.83 20.71
N GLU A 248 17.64 2.38 20.17
CA GLU A 248 16.29 1.86 20.35
C GLU A 248 15.78 1.18 19.08
N PRO A 249 15.08 0.06 19.17
CA PRO A 249 14.49 -0.59 18.00
C PRO A 249 13.34 0.25 17.45
N VAL A 250 13.39 0.56 16.14
CA VAL A 250 12.36 1.37 15.47
C VAL A 250 11.54 0.58 14.45
N GLY A 251 11.97 -0.61 14.09
CA GLY A 251 11.21 -1.46 13.20
C GLY A 251 12.03 -2.50 12.45
N LEU A 252 11.43 -3.04 11.41
CA LEU A 252 11.99 -4.09 10.56
C LEU A 252 11.91 -3.66 9.11
N LEU A 253 12.98 -3.83 8.36
CA LEU A 253 12.97 -3.81 6.90
C LEU A 253 12.43 -5.16 6.40
N PRO A 254 11.22 -5.19 5.82
CA PRO A 254 10.53 -6.46 5.54
C PRO A 254 11.03 -7.15 4.28
N ALA A 255 11.60 -6.38 3.34
CA ALA A 255 12.05 -6.86 2.04
C ALA A 255 13.22 -6.01 1.52
N PRO A 256 14.04 -6.53 0.58
CA PRO A 256 15.09 -5.75 -0.06
C PRO A 256 14.49 -4.66 -0.96
N VAL A 257 14.99 -3.45 -0.82
CA VAL A 257 14.67 -2.33 -1.72
C VAL A 257 15.61 -2.38 -2.93
N ALA A 258 15.09 -2.19 -4.15
CA ALA A 258 15.93 -2.04 -5.33
C ALA A 258 16.71 -0.73 -5.23
N MET A 259 18.03 -0.84 -5.03
CA MET A 259 18.92 0.28 -4.84
C MET A 259 20.28 0.05 -5.49
N GLY A 260 21.01 1.12 -5.72
CA GLY A 260 22.28 1.08 -6.41
C GLY A 260 22.89 2.46 -6.56
N ARG A 261 23.65 2.65 -7.66
CA ARG A 261 24.32 3.92 -7.97
C ARG A 261 24.21 4.27 -9.45
N ALA A 262 24.18 5.56 -9.75
CA ALA A 262 24.28 6.04 -11.12
C ALA A 262 25.66 5.75 -11.69
N VAL A 263 25.73 5.27 -12.93
CA VAL A 263 26.98 5.05 -13.67
C VAL A 263 27.14 6.03 -14.84
N SER A 264 26.14 6.89 -15.05
CA SER A 264 26.18 8.03 -15.95
C SER A 264 25.54 9.26 -15.29
N ILE A 265 25.87 10.44 -15.78
CA ILE A 265 25.23 11.68 -15.35
C ILE A 265 23.87 11.81 -16.04
N LEU A 266 22.83 12.16 -15.31
CA LEU A 266 21.55 12.54 -15.88
C LEU A 266 21.60 14.02 -16.28
N PRO A 267 21.42 14.38 -17.56
CA PRO A 267 21.45 15.78 -17.98
C PRO A 267 20.36 16.62 -17.31
N ALA A 268 20.64 17.90 -17.11
CA ALA A 268 19.65 18.89 -16.69
C ALA A 268 18.48 18.95 -17.68
N ALA A 269 17.26 19.11 -17.15
CA ALA A 269 16.04 19.22 -17.93
C ALA A 269 15.07 20.20 -17.26
N ILE A 270 14.01 20.57 -17.96
CA ILE A 270 12.92 21.36 -17.39
C ILE A 270 11.93 20.39 -16.69
N PRO A 271 11.58 20.60 -15.41
CA PRO A 271 10.70 19.68 -14.68
C PRO A 271 9.21 19.75 -15.09
N ALA A 272 8.89 20.46 -16.16
CA ALA A 272 7.54 20.68 -16.65
C ALA A 272 7.14 19.68 -17.75
N GLY A 273 6.86 18.44 -17.37
CA GLY A 273 6.38 17.41 -18.29
C GLY A 273 7.36 16.25 -18.47
N TRP A 274 7.21 15.52 -19.60
CA TRP A 274 8.05 14.36 -19.90
C TRP A 274 9.41 14.77 -20.45
N ASP A 275 10.47 14.38 -19.79
CA ASP A 275 11.82 14.40 -20.34
C ASP A 275 12.02 13.13 -21.20
N ARG A 276 11.85 13.29 -22.51
CA ARG A 276 11.98 12.20 -23.48
C ARG A 276 13.42 12.03 -24.00
N LEU A 277 14.30 12.97 -23.73
CA LEU A 277 15.68 12.96 -24.18
C LEU A 277 16.64 12.47 -23.10
N GLY A 278 16.37 12.84 -21.85
CA GLY A 278 17.18 12.46 -20.70
C GLY A 278 17.24 10.94 -20.52
N ARG A 279 18.43 10.47 -20.20
CA ARG A 279 18.71 9.05 -19.92
C ARG A 279 19.75 8.97 -18.83
N VAL A 280 19.58 8.00 -17.93
CA VAL A 280 20.59 7.69 -16.92
C VAL A 280 20.78 6.19 -16.85
N GLU A 281 22.02 5.76 -16.66
CA GLU A 281 22.33 4.37 -16.38
C GLU A 281 22.60 4.20 -14.89
N VAL A 282 21.96 3.20 -14.32
CA VAL A 282 22.12 2.82 -12.91
C VAL A 282 22.63 1.38 -12.81
N LYS A 283 23.47 1.11 -11.81
CA LYS A 283 23.93 -0.22 -11.46
C LYS A 283 23.35 -0.62 -10.11
N LEU A 284 22.56 -1.66 -10.10
CA LEU A 284 21.92 -2.17 -8.89
C LEU A 284 22.92 -2.92 -7.98
N LEU A 285 22.61 -2.97 -6.70
CA LEU A 285 23.44 -3.57 -5.66
C LEU A 285 23.57 -5.09 -5.84
N ALA A 286 22.48 -5.78 -6.15
CA ALA A 286 22.43 -7.25 -6.24
C ALA A 286 21.84 -7.72 -7.56
N ASP A 287 22.24 -8.93 -8.00
CA ASP A 287 21.72 -9.56 -9.22
C ASP A 287 20.24 -9.95 -9.11
N SER A 288 19.73 -10.09 -7.88
CA SER A 288 18.31 -10.38 -7.61
C SER A 288 17.39 -9.17 -7.75
N MET A 289 17.95 -7.96 -7.89
CA MET A 289 17.18 -6.73 -8.06
C MET A 289 16.81 -6.52 -9.52
N TRP A 290 15.61 -6.00 -9.75
CA TRP A 290 15.08 -5.77 -11.07
C TRP A 290 14.30 -4.44 -11.15
N LEU A 291 14.35 -3.77 -12.28
CA LEU A 291 13.55 -2.59 -12.58
C LEU A 291 12.63 -2.89 -13.76
N GLU A 292 11.37 -2.52 -13.66
CA GLU A 292 10.36 -2.81 -14.67
C GLU A 292 9.96 -1.55 -15.44
N SER A 293 9.80 -1.68 -16.74
CA SER A 293 9.14 -0.65 -17.55
C SER A 293 7.65 -0.59 -17.23
N ARG A 294 7.09 0.63 -17.16
CA ARG A 294 5.67 0.89 -16.91
C ARG A 294 5.13 1.86 -17.94
N GLY A 295 3.89 1.66 -18.37
CA GLY A 295 3.23 2.60 -19.29
C GLY A 295 3.06 3.99 -18.66
N GLU A 296 3.01 5.03 -19.50
CA GLU A 296 2.94 6.43 -19.06
C GLU A 296 1.77 6.69 -18.09
N ALA A 297 0.61 6.08 -18.32
CA ALA A 297 -0.54 6.21 -17.41
C ALA A 297 -0.24 5.66 -16.00
N ALA A 298 0.49 4.54 -15.90
CA ALA A 298 0.88 3.98 -14.61
C ALA A 298 1.93 4.87 -13.92
N VAL A 299 2.87 5.45 -14.67
CA VAL A 299 3.86 6.38 -14.13
C VAL A 299 3.17 7.64 -13.61
N LEU A 300 2.22 8.21 -14.34
CA LEU A 300 1.42 9.34 -13.87
C LEU A 300 0.60 9.00 -12.63
N ALA A 301 0.19 7.75 -12.48
CA ALA A 301 -0.49 7.23 -11.28
C ALA A 301 0.47 6.90 -10.10
N GLY A 302 1.78 7.22 -10.23
CA GLY A 302 2.77 7.08 -9.16
C GLY A 302 3.74 5.91 -9.28
N ALA A 303 3.67 5.09 -10.33
CA ALA A 303 4.61 3.99 -10.54
C ALA A 303 6.04 4.49 -10.81
N ASN A 304 7.02 3.62 -10.49
CA ASN A 304 8.44 3.84 -10.75
C ASN A 304 9.00 5.14 -10.15
N LEU A 305 8.52 5.51 -8.96
CA LEU A 305 9.08 6.62 -8.20
C LEU A 305 10.45 6.21 -7.65
N ALA A 306 11.48 7.00 -7.90
CA ALA A 306 12.83 6.69 -7.46
C ALA A 306 13.59 7.97 -7.05
N LEU A 307 14.48 7.82 -6.08
CA LEU A 307 15.45 8.83 -5.70
C LEU A 307 16.73 8.61 -6.52
N LEU A 308 17.22 9.66 -7.17
CA LEU A 308 18.51 9.71 -7.85
C LEU A 308 19.28 10.91 -7.30
N GLY A 309 20.37 10.68 -6.60
CA GLY A 309 21.00 11.75 -5.82
C GLY A 309 20.04 12.33 -4.79
N GLU A 310 19.63 13.58 -4.98
CA GLU A 310 18.62 14.28 -4.18
C GLU A 310 17.32 14.54 -4.98
N GLU A 311 17.30 14.24 -6.29
CA GLU A 311 16.11 14.39 -7.12
C GLU A 311 15.20 13.18 -7.02
N ILE A 312 13.91 13.39 -6.87
CA ILE A 312 12.90 12.36 -7.08
C ILE A 312 12.48 12.37 -8.55
N ILE A 313 12.69 11.24 -9.22
CA ILE A 313 12.32 11.02 -10.61
C ILE A 313 11.25 9.92 -10.71
N GLN A 314 10.57 9.86 -11.85
CA GLN A 314 9.86 8.67 -12.30
C GLN A 314 10.33 8.28 -13.69
N PHE A 315 10.28 7.00 -14.03
CA PHE A 315 10.69 6.51 -15.35
C PHE A 315 9.65 5.58 -15.96
N SER A 316 9.46 5.65 -17.26
CA SER A 316 8.57 4.75 -18.00
C SER A 316 9.32 3.51 -18.51
N THR A 317 10.57 3.66 -18.85
CA THR A 317 11.38 2.59 -19.46
C THR A 317 12.60 2.27 -18.62
N ALA A 318 12.79 0.99 -18.32
CA ALA A 318 13.98 0.41 -17.73
C ALA A 318 14.51 -0.67 -18.67
N GLU A 319 15.55 -0.36 -19.41
CA GLU A 319 16.22 -1.29 -20.33
C GLU A 319 17.36 -2.01 -19.63
N ALA A 320 17.29 -3.32 -19.52
CA ALA A 320 18.34 -4.14 -18.92
C ALA A 320 19.56 -4.23 -19.86
N LEU A 321 20.73 -3.76 -19.40
CA LEU A 321 21.98 -3.78 -20.13
C LEU A 321 22.93 -4.92 -19.75
N GLY A 322 22.47 -5.80 -18.84
CA GLY A 322 23.31 -6.84 -18.26
C GLY A 322 24.16 -6.32 -17.09
N ASN A 323 24.81 -7.24 -16.35
CA ASN A 323 25.67 -6.91 -15.20
C ASN A 323 25.03 -5.96 -14.18
N ARG A 324 23.73 -6.16 -13.86
CA ARG A 324 22.93 -5.31 -12.95
C ARG A 324 22.74 -3.86 -13.43
N ARG A 325 23.07 -3.56 -14.68
CA ARG A 325 22.91 -2.20 -15.23
C ARG A 325 21.57 -2.07 -15.93
N PHE A 326 20.94 -0.94 -15.71
CA PHE A 326 19.70 -0.52 -16.36
C PHE A 326 19.85 0.87 -16.90
N ARG A 327 19.31 1.12 -18.11
CA ARG A 327 19.13 2.46 -18.66
C ARG A 327 17.70 2.89 -18.46
N LEU A 328 17.53 4.00 -17.74
CA LEU A 328 16.24 4.61 -17.47
C LEU A 328 15.98 5.74 -18.45
N SER A 329 14.75 5.79 -18.99
CA SER A 329 14.33 6.82 -19.94
C SER A 329 12.81 7.07 -19.87
N GLY A 330 12.34 8.13 -20.59
CA GLY A 330 10.97 8.59 -20.48
C GLY A 330 10.68 9.04 -19.05
N LEU A 331 11.34 10.14 -18.66
CA LEU A 331 11.43 10.55 -17.27
C LEU A 331 10.41 11.64 -16.93
N LEU A 332 9.92 11.64 -15.71
CA LEU A 332 9.34 12.80 -15.04
C LEU A 332 10.35 13.28 -14.00
N ARG A 333 10.75 14.55 -14.11
CA ARG A 333 11.84 15.15 -13.35
C ARG A 333 11.30 16.00 -12.20
N GLY A 334 12.13 16.28 -11.21
CA GLY A 334 11.82 17.20 -10.12
C GLY A 334 10.56 16.84 -9.34
N ARG A 335 10.25 15.55 -9.20
CA ARG A 335 9.00 15.13 -8.56
C ARG A 335 8.98 15.49 -7.07
N ARG A 336 7.78 15.75 -6.54
CA ARG A 336 7.54 16.01 -5.11
C ARG A 336 8.28 17.25 -4.56
N GLY A 337 8.58 18.24 -5.42
CA GLY A 337 9.23 19.47 -5.01
C GLY A 337 10.76 19.41 -5.00
N THR A 338 11.34 18.42 -5.68
CA THR A 338 12.80 18.34 -5.89
C THR A 338 13.24 19.02 -7.20
N ASP A 339 12.48 20.03 -7.65
CA ASP A 339 12.72 20.73 -8.92
C ASP A 339 14.09 21.40 -8.99
N LEU A 340 14.64 21.85 -7.88
CA LEU A 340 15.95 22.49 -7.81
C LEU A 340 17.11 21.51 -7.99
N GLU A 341 16.85 20.21 -7.80
CA GLU A 341 17.88 19.17 -7.87
C GLU A 341 18.08 18.63 -9.30
N VAL A 342 17.25 19.06 -10.26
CA VAL A 342 17.25 18.56 -11.65
C VAL A 342 18.58 18.77 -12.39
N SER A 343 19.43 19.69 -11.94
CA SER A 343 20.73 20.01 -12.53
C SER A 343 21.93 19.57 -11.69
N SER A 344 21.72 18.89 -10.57
CA SER A 344 22.77 18.58 -9.58
C SER A 344 23.39 17.18 -9.69
N HIS A 345 23.12 16.45 -10.78
CA HIS A 345 23.50 15.04 -10.92
C HIS A 345 24.99 14.79 -11.14
N ALA A 346 25.46 13.71 -10.56
CA ALA A 346 26.83 13.21 -10.68
C ALA A 346 26.89 11.69 -10.87
N VAL A 347 28.01 11.21 -11.37
CA VAL A 347 28.31 9.77 -11.36
C VAL A 347 28.49 9.31 -9.92
N ASP A 348 28.13 8.06 -9.66
CA ASP A 348 28.20 7.38 -8.35
C ASP A 348 27.22 7.90 -7.29
N GLU A 349 26.28 8.80 -7.66
CA GLU A 349 25.19 9.19 -6.78
C GLU A 349 24.25 8.00 -6.48
N ARG A 350 23.56 8.07 -5.36
CA ARG A 350 22.63 7.01 -4.91
C ARG A 350 21.43 6.91 -5.85
N PHE A 351 21.00 5.66 -6.07
CA PHE A 351 19.72 5.33 -6.70
C PHE A 351 18.91 4.44 -5.78
N VAL A 352 17.65 4.78 -5.53
CA VAL A 352 16.73 4.02 -4.67
C VAL A 352 15.33 4.03 -5.29
N LEU A 353 14.79 2.87 -5.59
CA LEU A 353 13.36 2.75 -5.95
C LEU A 353 12.53 2.94 -4.67
N LEU A 354 11.63 3.94 -4.66
CA LEU A 354 10.87 4.31 -3.48
C LEU A 354 9.64 3.42 -3.31
N ASP A 355 9.88 2.16 -2.96
CA ASP A 355 8.83 1.19 -2.64
C ASP A 355 8.47 1.29 -1.14
N GLN A 356 7.39 2.00 -0.83
CA GLN A 356 6.93 2.19 0.54
C GLN A 356 6.62 0.87 1.27
N GLY A 357 6.26 -0.20 0.54
CA GLY A 357 6.00 -1.52 1.12
C GLY A 357 7.25 -2.25 1.60
N ALA A 358 8.42 -1.92 1.02
CA ALA A 358 9.72 -2.50 1.38
C ALA A 358 10.56 -1.60 2.30
N MET A 359 10.21 -0.32 2.42
CA MET A 359 10.89 0.66 3.25
C MET A 359 10.27 0.76 4.64
N LEU A 360 11.05 1.23 5.61
CA LEU A 360 10.58 1.57 6.94
C LEU A 360 10.51 3.10 7.07
N SER A 361 9.41 3.63 7.61
CA SER A 361 9.28 5.05 7.91
C SER A 361 9.20 5.29 9.42
N VAL A 362 9.95 6.29 9.90
CA VAL A 362 10.02 6.67 11.31
C VAL A 362 9.67 8.16 11.42
N ALA A 363 8.59 8.46 12.12
CA ALA A 363 8.24 9.84 12.46
C ALA A 363 9.08 10.29 13.65
N LEU A 364 9.60 11.50 13.57
CA LEU A 364 10.43 12.10 14.63
C LEU A 364 9.79 13.41 15.11
N PRO A 365 10.01 13.79 16.38
CA PRO A 365 9.53 15.06 16.91
C PRO A 365 10.13 16.25 16.14
N LEU A 366 9.37 17.35 16.03
CA LEU A 366 9.78 18.55 15.30
C LEU A 366 11.08 19.14 15.83
N GLU A 367 11.34 19.01 17.13
CA GLU A 367 12.55 19.48 17.82
C GLU A 367 13.83 18.79 17.32
N ARG A 368 13.68 17.67 16.61
CA ARG A 368 14.81 16.94 16.01
C ARG A 368 15.21 17.49 14.64
N GLN A 369 14.47 18.43 14.10
CA GLN A 369 14.85 19.05 12.83
C GLN A 369 16.21 19.74 12.93
N GLY A 370 17.04 19.54 11.89
CA GLY A 370 18.42 20.04 11.85
C GLY A 370 19.43 19.19 12.63
N GLN A 371 18.97 18.20 13.40
CA GLN A 371 19.85 17.31 14.15
C GLN A 371 20.27 16.10 13.32
N SER A 372 21.45 15.57 13.64
CA SER A 372 21.92 14.29 13.08
C SER A 372 21.47 13.15 13.97
N VAL A 373 21.06 12.03 13.36
CA VAL A 373 20.71 10.79 14.05
C VAL A 373 21.49 9.64 13.45
N LEU A 374 21.72 8.58 14.24
CA LEU A 374 22.45 7.40 13.82
C LEU A 374 21.51 6.19 13.70
N LEU A 375 21.67 5.44 12.64
CA LEU A 375 20.93 4.21 12.39
C LEU A 375 21.86 3.01 12.31
N ARG A 376 21.40 1.88 12.82
CA ARG A 376 22.01 0.57 12.58
C ARG A 376 20.98 -0.42 12.08
N ALA A 377 21.37 -1.25 11.12
CA ALA A 377 20.56 -2.38 10.73
C ALA A 377 21.28 -3.69 11.06
N THR A 378 20.56 -4.67 11.57
CA THR A 378 21.08 -5.99 11.87
C THR A 378 20.23 -7.04 11.19
N GLY A 379 20.76 -7.68 10.17
CA GLY A 379 20.19 -8.82 9.47
C GLY A 379 20.92 -10.12 9.78
N VAL A 380 20.44 -11.22 9.24
CA VAL A 380 21.13 -12.50 9.31
C VAL A 380 22.41 -12.42 8.46
N GLY A 381 23.56 -12.53 9.05
CA GLY A 381 24.87 -12.42 8.38
C GLY A 381 25.59 -11.12 8.59
N ASP A 382 25.02 -10.16 9.34
CA ASP A 382 25.74 -8.96 9.77
C ASP A 382 26.58 -9.28 11.00
N ALA A 383 27.89 -9.30 10.84
CA ALA A 383 28.83 -9.55 11.97
C ALA A 383 28.94 -8.33 12.90
N ALA A 384 28.90 -7.13 12.35
CA ALA A 384 28.84 -5.86 13.08
C ALA A 384 28.12 -4.82 12.21
N ALA A 385 27.05 -4.24 12.72
CA ALA A 385 26.33 -3.18 12.04
C ALA A 385 27.06 -1.85 12.19
N LEU A 386 27.55 -1.29 11.09
CA LEU A 386 28.11 0.05 11.08
C LEU A 386 26.98 1.08 11.15
N PRO A 387 27.13 2.15 11.95
CA PRO A 387 26.14 3.20 12.02
C PRO A 387 26.13 4.03 10.73
N VAL A 388 24.94 4.40 10.28
CA VAL A 388 24.71 5.35 9.19
C VAL A 388 24.17 6.63 9.81
N ALA A 389 24.84 7.74 9.58
CA ALA A 389 24.40 9.06 10.04
C ALA A 389 23.50 9.71 8.98
N VAL A 390 22.47 10.42 9.43
CA VAL A 390 21.60 11.25 8.58
C VAL A 390 21.21 12.51 9.33
N THR A 391 21.28 13.65 8.65
CA THR A 391 20.78 14.93 9.16
C THR A 391 19.34 15.11 8.73
N LEU A 392 18.47 15.45 9.68
CA LEU A 392 17.04 15.66 9.45
C LEU A 392 16.80 17.08 8.89
N GLY A 393 16.92 17.25 7.59
CA GLY A 393 16.69 18.54 6.91
C GLY A 393 15.21 18.98 6.89
N GLY A 394 14.30 18.06 7.27
CA GLY A 394 12.87 18.32 7.31
C GLY A 394 12.23 18.38 5.92
N ALA A 395 12.75 17.61 4.96
CA ALA A 395 12.20 17.56 3.60
C ALA A 395 10.70 17.23 3.58
N GLY A 396 10.25 16.34 4.51
CA GLY A 396 8.84 15.96 4.63
C GLY A 396 7.89 17.08 5.06
N ILE A 397 8.39 18.12 5.73
CA ILE A 397 7.59 19.27 6.23
C ILE A 397 7.95 20.59 5.55
N ARG A 398 8.87 20.58 4.61
CA ARG A 398 9.27 21.79 3.87
C ARG A 398 8.21 22.15 2.84
N PRO A 399 7.70 23.40 2.84
CA PRO A 399 6.81 23.88 1.79
C PRO A 399 7.43 23.76 0.41
N LEU A 400 6.60 23.61 -0.61
CA LEU A 400 7.05 23.51 -1.99
C LEU A 400 7.38 24.90 -2.56
N LEU A 401 8.13 24.90 -3.69
CA LEU A 401 8.51 26.09 -4.41
C LEU A 401 7.26 26.80 -4.97
N PRO A 402 7.02 28.09 -4.72
CA PRO A 402 6.00 28.85 -5.43
C PRO A 402 6.25 28.87 -6.94
N VAL A 403 5.20 28.78 -7.74
CA VAL A 403 5.28 28.70 -9.20
C VAL A 403 4.48 29.80 -9.89
N HIS A 404 4.64 29.92 -11.21
CA HIS A 404 3.93 30.91 -12.02
C HIS A 404 4.10 32.35 -11.51
N LEU A 405 5.31 32.70 -11.04
CA LEU A 405 5.60 34.06 -10.66
C LEU A 405 5.37 34.98 -11.87
N SER A 406 4.63 36.04 -11.66
CA SER A 406 4.33 37.01 -12.69
C SER A 406 4.33 38.43 -12.12
N TRP A 407 4.49 39.40 -12.99
CA TRP A 407 4.47 40.78 -12.62
C TRP A 407 3.77 41.65 -13.70
N ARG A 408 3.27 42.80 -13.29
CA ARG A 408 2.74 43.82 -14.17
C ARG A 408 2.95 45.19 -13.55
N ARG A 409 3.27 46.19 -14.36
CA ARG A 409 3.29 47.61 -13.97
C ARG A 409 2.01 48.28 -14.45
N GLN A 410 1.30 48.93 -13.53
CA GLN A 410 0.05 49.61 -13.86
C GLN A 410 -0.13 50.79 -12.91
N ALA A 411 -0.45 52.01 -13.44
CA ALA A 411 -0.76 53.20 -12.68
C ALA A 411 0.31 53.56 -11.61
N GLY A 412 1.60 53.38 -11.93
CA GLY A 412 2.70 53.68 -11.00
C GLY A 412 2.87 52.65 -9.89
N GLN A 413 2.22 51.47 -10.01
CA GLN A 413 2.37 50.35 -9.10
C GLN A 413 2.93 49.14 -9.79
N LEU A 414 3.69 48.35 -9.04
CA LEU A 414 4.17 47.03 -9.38
C LEU A 414 3.30 45.98 -8.69
N HIS A 415 2.57 45.23 -9.51
CA HIS A 415 1.75 44.11 -9.05
C HIS A 415 2.50 42.81 -9.32
N MET A 416 2.70 42.00 -8.32
CA MET A 416 3.41 40.74 -8.39
C MET A 416 2.47 39.63 -7.88
N SER A 417 2.45 38.49 -8.53
CA SER A 417 1.62 37.35 -8.12
C SER A 417 2.31 36.02 -8.40
N TRP A 418 1.89 34.99 -7.69
CA TRP A 418 2.42 33.63 -7.83
C TRP A 418 1.35 32.61 -7.44
N ILE A 419 1.63 31.34 -7.58
CA ILE A 419 0.74 30.25 -7.16
C ILE A 419 1.46 29.40 -6.11
N ALA A 420 0.76 29.11 -5.00
CA ALA A 420 1.21 28.18 -3.98
C ALA A 420 1.18 26.74 -4.51
N GLN A 421 2.13 25.93 -4.11
CA GLN A 421 2.09 24.50 -4.33
C GLN A 421 1.73 23.76 -3.03
N SER A 422 1.01 22.63 -3.14
CA SER A 422 0.58 21.82 -2.03
C SER A 422 1.46 20.60 -1.85
N ARG A 423 1.96 20.36 -0.62
CA ARG A 423 2.63 19.11 -0.26
C ARG A 423 1.67 17.91 -0.27
N ALA A 424 0.37 18.13 -0.09
CA ALA A 424 -0.66 17.10 -0.15
C ALA A 424 -0.85 16.49 -1.56
N GLY A 425 -0.25 17.11 -2.58
CA GLY A 425 -0.38 16.72 -3.98
C GLY A 425 -1.47 17.50 -4.70
N PHE A 426 -1.66 17.17 -5.98
CA PHE A 426 -2.56 17.87 -6.90
C PHE A 426 -3.75 16.97 -7.33
N GLY A 427 -4.22 16.10 -6.44
CA GLY A 427 -5.48 15.39 -6.67
C GLY A 427 -6.59 16.43 -6.91
N TRP A 428 -7.41 16.25 -7.95
CA TRP A 428 -8.56 17.11 -8.23
C TRP A 428 -9.79 16.52 -7.50
N PRO A 429 -10.05 16.92 -6.24
CA PRO A 429 -11.28 16.50 -5.57
C PRO A 429 -12.46 17.30 -6.17
N ASP A 430 -13.55 16.61 -6.51
CA ASP A 430 -14.76 17.26 -6.97
C ASP A 430 -15.28 18.23 -5.89
N LEU A 431 -15.53 19.48 -6.27
CA LEU A 431 -16.14 20.52 -5.44
C LEU A 431 -15.34 20.94 -4.19
N ALA A 432 -14.06 20.66 -4.12
CA ALA A 432 -13.20 21.10 -3.02
C ALA A 432 -11.85 21.63 -3.53
N ASP A 433 -11.30 22.65 -2.87
CA ASP A 433 -9.95 23.11 -3.11
C ASP A 433 -8.94 22.10 -2.59
N VAL A 434 -7.80 21.98 -3.28
CA VAL A 434 -6.69 21.13 -2.82
C VAL A 434 -6.14 21.67 -1.50
N PRO A 435 -6.06 20.88 -0.41
CA PRO A 435 -5.46 21.33 0.84
C PRO A 435 -4.03 21.81 0.60
N ILE A 436 -3.67 22.95 1.17
CA ILE A 436 -2.32 23.54 1.00
C ILE A 436 -1.23 22.62 1.58
N GLY A 437 -1.58 21.82 2.58
CA GLY A 437 -0.63 20.95 3.29
C GLY A 437 0.15 21.69 4.39
N GLU A 438 -0.07 23.00 4.55
CA GLU A 438 0.49 23.84 5.59
C GLU A 438 -0.60 24.29 6.56
N SER A 439 -0.20 24.70 7.77
CA SER A 439 -1.15 25.19 8.78
C SER A 439 -1.85 26.50 8.36
N ARG A 440 -1.21 27.27 7.50
CA ARG A 440 -1.75 28.49 6.91
C ARG A 440 -1.10 28.79 5.56
N LEU A 441 -1.81 29.49 4.69
CA LEU A 441 -1.22 30.06 3.48
C LEU A 441 -0.40 31.30 3.88
N ALA A 442 0.91 31.24 3.70
CA ALA A 442 1.78 32.37 3.99
C ALA A 442 3.03 32.33 3.13
N PHE A 443 3.57 33.50 2.80
CA PHE A 443 4.73 33.69 1.94
C PHE A 443 5.66 34.73 2.49
N ARG A 444 6.96 34.56 2.26
CA ARG A 444 7.95 35.60 2.40
C ARG A 444 8.35 36.05 1.01
N ALA A 445 8.09 37.33 0.70
CA ALA A 445 8.46 37.95 -0.54
C ALA A 445 9.54 39.02 -0.28
N VAL A 446 10.59 39.02 -1.12
CA VAL A 446 11.70 39.99 -1.08
C VAL A 446 11.89 40.52 -2.47
N LEU A 447 11.82 41.84 -2.60
CA LEU A 447 12.19 42.55 -3.83
C LEU A 447 13.62 43.08 -3.69
N ARG A 448 14.47 42.78 -4.66
CA ARG A 448 15.88 43.20 -4.70
C ARG A 448 16.17 43.98 -5.97
N ASP A 449 17.12 44.86 -5.87
CA ASP A 449 17.82 45.48 -7.03
C ASP A 449 19.32 45.09 -7.02
N VAL A 450 20.13 45.78 -7.83
CA VAL A 450 21.58 45.57 -7.87
C VAL A 450 22.31 46.02 -6.60
N ALA A 451 21.71 46.88 -5.80
CA ALA A 451 22.25 47.38 -4.53
C ALA A 451 21.85 46.52 -3.33
N GLY A 452 20.82 45.68 -3.45
CA GLY A 452 20.36 44.80 -2.37
C GLY A 452 18.85 44.75 -2.23
N THR A 453 18.36 44.52 -1.00
CA THR A 453 16.94 44.43 -0.70
C THR A 453 16.27 45.81 -0.77
N VAL A 454 15.29 45.94 -1.65
CA VAL A 454 14.42 47.12 -1.79
C VAL A 454 13.28 47.09 -0.80
N ALA A 455 12.63 45.92 -0.70
CA ALA A 455 11.51 45.69 0.22
C ALA A 455 11.37 44.18 0.57
N ALA A 456 10.82 43.90 1.73
CA ALA A 456 10.48 42.54 2.16
C ALA A 456 9.14 42.57 2.89
N ALA A 457 8.32 41.52 2.69
CA ALA A 457 7.03 41.36 3.33
C ALA A 457 6.70 39.88 3.59
N ASP A 458 6.04 39.60 4.72
CA ASP A 458 5.35 38.36 4.96
C ASP A 458 3.86 38.55 4.63
N LEU A 459 3.33 37.71 3.73
CA LEU A 459 2.04 37.87 3.07
C LEU A 459 1.19 36.61 3.31
N ASN A 460 -0.12 36.81 3.46
CA ASN A 460 -1.08 35.69 3.59
C ASN A 460 -1.84 35.41 2.28
N GLU A 461 -1.50 36.14 1.22
CA GLU A 461 -2.08 35.97 -0.11
C GLU A 461 -0.95 35.84 -1.14
N PRO A 462 -1.14 35.11 -2.24
CA PRO A 462 -0.11 34.92 -3.26
C PRO A 462 -0.01 36.12 -4.21
N LEU A 463 -0.05 37.32 -3.66
CA LEU A 463 0.07 38.59 -4.39
C LEU A 463 0.75 39.66 -3.52
N TRP A 464 1.47 40.57 -4.18
CA TRP A 464 2.07 41.73 -3.55
C TRP A 464 1.99 42.92 -4.48
N THR A 465 1.48 44.04 -3.97
CA THR A 465 1.41 45.30 -4.73
C THR A 465 2.17 46.37 -3.96
N MET A 466 3.03 47.12 -4.68
CA MET A 466 3.78 48.22 -4.10
C MET A 466 4.02 49.31 -5.15
N ALA A 467 4.53 50.48 -4.73
CA ALA A 467 4.94 51.52 -5.64
C ALA A 467 6.03 50.99 -6.60
N ASP A 468 5.92 51.35 -7.89
CA ASP A 468 6.88 50.93 -8.87
C ASP A 468 8.27 51.48 -8.56
N GLN A 469 9.29 50.68 -8.83
CA GLN A 469 10.69 51.00 -8.59
C GLN A 469 11.44 51.04 -9.93
N ALA A 470 12.30 52.01 -10.06
CA ALA A 470 13.16 52.16 -11.27
C ALA A 470 14.25 51.07 -11.27
N GLY A 471 14.66 50.66 -12.49
CA GLY A 471 15.76 49.70 -12.69
C GLY A 471 15.32 48.25 -12.78
N PRO A 472 16.29 47.36 -13.03
CA PRO A 472 16.04 45.92 -13.00
C PRO A 472 15.87 45.43 -11.56
N LEU A 473 14.86 44.60 -11.35
CA LEU A 473 14.48 44.06 -10.02
C LEU A 473 14.44 42.54 -10.07
N TRP A 474 14.57 41.92 -8.93
CA TRP A 474 14.35 40.48 -8.73
C TRP A 474 13.37 40.27 -7.59
N LEU A 475 12.31 39.56 -7.89
CA LEU A 475 11.34 39.11 -6.89
C LEU A 475 11.73 37.71 -6.43
N ASP A 476 12.05 37.56 -5.16
CA ASP A 476 12.25 36.29 -4.48
C ASP A 476 11.04 35.95 -3.63
N VAL A 477 10.47 34.77 -3.81
CA VAL A 477 9.30 34.31 -3.04
C VAL A 477 9.53 32.93 -2.49
N ALA A 478 9.26 32.76 -1.20
CA ALA A 478 9.24 31.45 -0.54
C ALA A 478 7.92 31.25 0.20
N GLN A 479 7.37 30.04 0.16
CA GLN A 479 6.20 29.67 0.95
C GLN A 479 6.63 29.40 2.40
N LEU A 480 5.83 29.84 3.36
CA LEU A 480 6.04 29.65 4.80
C LEU A 480 5.17 28.49 5.30
N GLY A 481 5.77 27.59 6.04
CA GLY A 481 5.10 26.48 6.71
C GLY A 481 5.73 26.23 8.08
N ALA A 482 5.92 24.97 8.47
CA ALA A 482 6.72 24.61 9.63
C ALA A 482 8.18 25.07 9.48
N THR A 483 8.64 25.17 8.24
CA THR A 483 9.96 25.69 7.83
C THR A 483 9.80 26.68 6.69
N LEU A 484 10.87 27.40 6.36
CA LEU A 484 10.91 28.21 5.14
C LEU A 484 11.09 27.28 3.93
N GLY A 485 10.22 27.43 2.93
CA GLY A 485 10.32 26.74 1.65
C GLY A 485 11.48 27.26 0.80
N PRO A 486 11.76 26.58 -0.32
CA PRO A 486 12.73 27.06 -1.30
C PRO A 486 12.27 28.37 -1.95
N VAL A 487 13.25 29.15 -2.43
CA VAL A 487 13.01 30.49 -3.00
C VAL A 487 12.86 30.39 -4.52
N ALA A 488 11.73 30.86 -5.02
CA ALA A 488 11.53 31.09 -6.46
C ALA A 488 11.93 32.54 -6.79
N THR A 489 12.68 32.74 -7.86
CA THR A 489 13.15 34.06 -8.30
C THR A 489 12.57 34.41 -9.65
N LEU A 490 12.05 35.64 -9.78
CA LEU A 490 11.59 36.24 -11.05
C LEU A 490 12.32 37.52 -11.31
N ALA A 491 12.95 37.62 -12.48
CA ALA A 491 13.54 38.88 -12.94
C ALA A 491 12.45 39.81 -13.49
N ILE A 492 12.51 41.09 -13.13
CA ILE A 492 11.60 42.17 -13.55
C ILE A 492 12.46 43.21 -14.27
N PRO A 493 12.39 43.33 -15.60
CA PRO A 493 13.18 44.29 -16.35
C PRO A 493 12.85 45.72 -15.97
N SER A 494 13.79 46.63 -16.25
CA SER A 494 13.58 48.07 -16.06
C SER A 494 12.43 48.60 -16.93
N THR A 495 11.79 49.69 -16.48
CA THR A 495 10.81 50.44 -17.29
C THR A 495 11.49 51.00 -18.53
N GLY A 496 11.15 50.47 -19.72
CA GLY A 496 11.64 50.98 -21.00
C GLY A 496 12.63 50.08 -21.75
N ALA A 497 12.73 48.78 -21.37
CA ALA A 497 13.44 47.76 -22.14
C ALA A 497 12.47 46.98 -23.03
#